data_fc93d292a1804945e47450c51723fc26
#
_entry.id   fc93d292a1804945e47450c51723fc26
#
_cell.length_a   1.000
_cell.length_b   1.000
_cell.length_c   1.000
_cell.angle_alpha   90.00
_cell.angle_beta   90.00
_cell.angle_gamma   90.00
#
_symmetry.space_group_name_H-M   'P 1'
#
loop_
_entity.id
_entity.type
_entity.pdbx_description
1 polymer ?
#
loop_
_entity_poly.entity_id
_entity_poly.type
_entity_poly.pdbx_seq_one_letter_code
_entity_poly.pdbx_strand_id
1 'polypeptide(L)'
;MVVLCALRTARTGISRQIFSTQPAQFLHCSGARLIVADKDLLIKLRKKTGYSFTNCKKALEKFHSDLQQAEAWLHEQAHKEGWSKASKLQGRKTKEGLIGLLHDGNLAVLVEVNCETDFVARNIKFQQLVQQAAVATMEHCHSKQANTIDYTKSFLMAEEIKQLKTSLDNRALADQLALAIGNLGENMAIRRAAWVAVPSDWYIGTYVHGQLPADNPSLSKMMFGKYGALVVYRALEQNSKINLPELGRRLGQHIVGMMPLSVGSMDDPPGDDSETKMLAQPFLLDSGTTVGQFLQMSGVSVLDFVRYECGEAAEVGETV
;
A
#
# COMPACT_ATOMS: atom_id res chain seq x y z
N MET A 1 50.12 -32.98 56.50
CA MET A 1 50.16 -32.71 57.94
C MET A 1 48.66 -32.76 58.34
N VAL A 2 48.21 -33.90 58.84
CA VAL A 2 48.23 -34.37 60.25
C VAL A 2 47.52 -33.29 61.11
N VAL A 3 46.43 -33.49 61.86
CA VAL A 3 46.03 -34.48 62.86
C VAL A 3 44.60 -34.25 63.24
N LEU A 4 43.69 -35.20 63.16
CA LEU A 4 43.20 -36.06 64.23
C LEU A 4 42.35 -35.46 65.32
N CYS A 5 41.16 -36.00 65.42
CA CYS A 5 40.45 -36.62 66.56
C CYS A 5 40.04 -35.80 67.76
N ALA A 6 38.77 -35.88 68.07
CA ALA A 6 38.36 -36.61 69.27
C ALA A 6 36.83 -36.72 69.46
N LEU A 7 36.39 -37.93 69.62
CA LEU A 7 35.10 -38.36 70.16
C LEU A 7 34.98 -37.96 71.63
N ARG A 8 33.80 -37.56 72.09
CA ARG A 8 33.33 -37.98 73.42
C ARG A 8 31.81 -37.97 73.52
N THR A 9 31.35 -39.07 73.95
CA THR A 9 30.03 -39.55 74.32
C THR A 9 29.44 -38.82 75.51
N ALA A 10 28.11 -38.74 75.52
CA ALA A 10 27.18 -39.28 76.54
C ALA A 10 26.19 -38.25 77.10
N ARG A 11 24.99 -38.62 77.07
CA ARG A 11 23.95 -38.88 78.12
C ARG A 11 22.65 -38.13 77.90
N THR A 12 21.68 -38.92 77.49
CA THR A 12 20.30 -39.05 78.00
C THR A 12 19.71 -37.86 78.74
N GLY A 13 18.68 -37.30 78.16
CA GLY A 13 17.70 -36.44 78.80
C GLY A 13 16.37 -36.57 78.10
N ILE A 14 15.45 -37.42 78.57
CA ILE A 14 14.11 -37.51 78.07
C ILE A 14 13.36 -36.25 78.51
N SER A 15 13.02 -35.41 77.61
CA SER A 15 12.09 -34.30 77.85
C SER A 15 10.86 -34.50 76.91
N ARG A 16 9.73 -34.72 77.50
CA ARG A 16 8.41 -34.77 76.87
C ARG A 16 8.09 -33.43 76.29
N GLN A 17 8.14 -33.35 74.96
CA GLN A 17 7.57 -32.21 74.28
C GLN A 17 6.13 -32.50 73.91
N ILE A 18 5.29 -31.63 74.46
CA ILE A 18 3.86 -31.52 74.17
C ILE A 18 3.71 -31.09 72.72
N PHE A 19 3.12 -31.95 71.89
CA PHE A 19 2.74 -31.58 70.50
C PHE A 19 1.60 -30.58 70.54
N SER A 20 1.90 -29.33 70.36
CA SER A 20 0.91 -28.32 70.01
C SER A 20 0.55 -28.51 68.52
N THR A 21 -0.66 -29.04 68.29
CA THR A 21 -1.26 -29.10 66.98
C THR A 21 -1.66 -27.70 66.57
N GLN A 22 -0.79 -27.05 65.72
CA GLN A 22 -1.20 -25.85 65.00
C GLN A 22 -2.21 -26.24 63.90
N PRO A 23 -3.31 -25.49 63.73
CA PRO A 23 -4.24 -25.76 62.64
C PRO A 23 -3.56 -25.43 61.30
N ALA A 24 -3.58 -26.38 60.39
CA ALA A 24 -3.13 -26.17 59.01
C ALA A 24 -3.96 -25.05 58.41
N GLN A 25 -3.32 -23.92 58.14
CA GLN A 25 -3.91 -22.88 57.30
C GLN A 25 -3.95 -23.43 55.89
N PHE A 26 -5.14 -23.77 55.42
CA PHE A 26 -5.40 -24.03 54.03
C PHE A 26 -5.21 -22.71 53.29
N LEU A 27 -4.06 -22.56 52.60
CA LEU A 27 -3.87 -21.56 51.58
C LEU A 27 -4.87 -21.88 50.45
N HIS A 28 -6.00 -21.19 50.48
CA HIS A 28 -6.85 -21.09 49.28
C HIS A 28 -6.05 -20.38 48.18
N CYS A 29 -5.31 -21.14 47.38
CA CYS A 29 -4.96 -20.72 46.09
C CYS A 29 -6.26 -20.57 45.28
N SER A 30 -6.81 -19.38 45.27
CA SER A 30 -7.74 -18.98 44.23
C SER A 30 -6.95 -19.05 42.90
N GLY A 31 -6.94 -20.23 42.32
CA GLY A 31 -6.42 -20.45 40.99
C GLY A 31 -7.27 -19.63 40.02
N ALA A 32 -6.89 -18.38 39.81
CA ALA A 32 -7.25 -17.73 38.56
C ALA A 32 -6.79 -18.70 37.47
N ARG A 33 -7.72 -19.45 36.89
CA ARG A 33 -7.45 -20.24 35.68
C ARG A 33 -6.90 -19.23 34.66
N LEU A 34 -5.59 -19.20 34.50
CA LEU A 34 -4.97 -18.57 33.36
C LEU A 34 -5.56 -19.28 32.14
N ILE A 35 -6.48 -18.62 31.48
CA ILE A 35 -7.05 -19.09 30.22
C ILE A 35 -5.89 -19.08 29.26
N VAL A 36 -5.25 -20.23 29.07
CA VAL A 36 -4.19 -20.38 28.06
C VAL A 36 -4.93 -20.35 26.74
N ALA A 37 -4.67 -19.31 25.95
CA ALA A 37 -5.23 -19.20 24.62
C ALA A 37 -4.89 -20.47 23.82
N ASP A 38 -5.90 -21.11 23.26
CA ASP A 38 -5.77 -22.29 22.43
C ASP A 38 -4.80 -21.99 21.26
N LYS A 39 -3.78 -22.83 21.10
CA LYS A 39 -2.72 -22.64 20.11
C LYS A 39 -3.28 -22.62 18.68
N ASP A 40 -4.28 -23.45 18.40
CA ASP A 40 -4.87 -23.54 17.06
C ASP A 40 -5.72 -22.30 16.75
N LEU A 41 -6.48 -21.81 17.73
CA LEU A 41 -7.24 -20.57 17.62
C LEU A 41 -6.31 -19.36 17.46
N LEU A 42 -5.17 -19.36 18.15
CA LEU A 42 -4.17 -18.32 18.06
C LEU A 42 -3.52 -18.26 16.66
N ILE A 43 -3.17 -19.43 16.09
CA ILE A 43 -2.64 -19.54 14.74
C ILE A 43 -3.71 -19.10 13.72
N LYS A 44 -4.95 -19.54 13.90
CA LYS A 44 -6.07 -19.18 13.02
C LYS A 44 -6.34 -17.68 13.04
N LEU A 45 -6.40 -17.08 14.23
CA LEU A 45 -6.60 -15.62 14.38
C LEU A 45 -5.46 -14.84 13.72
N ARG A 46 -4.21 -15.26 13.94
CA ARG A 46 -3.04 -14.61 13.33
C ARG A 46 -3.02 -14.73 11.81
N LYS A 47 -3.33 -15.91 11.25
CA LYS A 47 -3.41 -16.08 9.79
C LYS A 47 -4.49 -15.20 9.17
N LYS A 48 -5.62 -15.08 9.85
CA LYS A 48 -6.75 -14.26 9.38
C LYS A 48 -6.47 -12.76 9.48
N THR A 49 -5.90 -12.32 10.61
CA THR A 49 -5.78 -10.87 10.91
C THR A 49 -4.40 -10.30 10.62
N GLY A 50 -3.35 -11.15 10.61
CA GLY A 50 -1.97 -10.74 10.42
C GLY A 50 -1.33 -9.97 11.60
N TYR A 51 -2.04 -9.82 12.75
CA TYR A 51 -1.49 -9.17 13.94
C TYR A 51 -0.40 -10.00 14.62
N SER A 52 0.37 -9.34 15.50
CA SER A 52 1.43 -10.00 16.27
C SER A 52 0.88 -11.13 17.15
N PHE A 53 1.71 -12.14 17.39
CA PHE A 53 1.37 -13.27 18.24
C PHE A 53 0.90 -12.83 19.65
N THR A 54 1.58 -11.82 20.19
CA THR A 54 1.28 -11.24 21.51
C THR A 54 -0.09 -10.58 21.55
N ASN A 55 -0.45 -9.84 20.50
CA ASN A 55 -1.74 -9.15 20.43
C ASN A 55 -2.88 -10.15 20.24
N CYS A 56 -2.71 -11.16 19.36
CA CYS A 56 -3.69 -12.22 19.18
C CYS A 56 -3.91 -13.03 20.48
N LYS A 57 -2.84 -13.33 21.23
CA LYS A 57 -2.93 -14.01 22.53
C LYS A 57 -3.73 -13.19 23.53
N LYS A 58 -3.39 -11.91 23.70
CA LYS A 58 -4.12 -10.99 24.60
C LYS A 58 -5.60 -10.89 24.25
N ALA A 59 -5.93 -10.83 22.97
CA ALA A 59 -7.30 -10.76 22.51
C ALA A 59 -8.09 -12.04 22.87
N LEU A 60 -7.53 -13.22 22.60
CA LEU A 60 -8.17 -14.50 22.92
C LEU A 60 -8.32 -14.70 24.43
N GLU A 61 -7.34 -14.32 25.23
CA GLU A 61 -7.42 -14.35 26.69
C GLU A 61 -8.53 -13.43 27.21
N LYS A 62 -8.67 -12.23 26.64
CA LYS A 62 -9.68 -11.25 27.04
C LYS A 62 -11.10 -11.68 26.70
N PHE A 63 -11.31 -12.37 25.61
CA PHE A 63 -12.63 -12.77 25.10
C PHE A 63 -12.86 -14.29 25.17
N HIS A 64 -12.20 -14.96 26.13
CA HIS A 64 -12.43 -16.38 26.41
C HIS A 64 -12.38 -17.28 25.16
N SER A 65 -11.42 -17.00 24.25
CA SER A 65 -11.23 -17.73 22.99
C SER A 65 -12.33 -17.51 21.92
N ASP A 66 -13.19 -16.52 22.09
CA ASP A 66 -14.11 -16.09 21.04
C ASP A 66 -13.36 -15.37 19.92
N LEU A 67 -13.29 -16.01 18.74
CA LEU A 67 -12.56 -15.50 17.60
C LEU A 67 -13.15 -14.20 17.03
N GLN A 68 -14.48 -14.05 17.03
CA GLN A 68 -15.14 -12.87 16.45
C GLN A 68 -14.94 -11.65 17.34
N GLN A 69 -15.14 -11.79 18.64
CA GLN A 69 -14.92 -10.70 19.59
C GLN A 69 -13.43 -10.34 19.70
N ALA A 70 -12.53 -11.34 19.67
CA ALA A 70 -11.09 -11.12 19.67
C ALA A 70 -10.64 -10.37 18.41
N GLU A 71 -11.17 -10.71 17.24
CA GLU A 71 -10.89 -10.03 15.98
C GLU A 71 -11.39 -8.57 15.99
N ALA A 72 -12.63 -8.34 16.37
CA ALA A 72 -13.21 -7.00 16.48
C ALA A 72 -12.39 -6.11 17.43
N TRP A 73 -12.01 -6.64 18.59
CA TRP A 73 -11.18 -5.90 19.55
C TRP A 73 -9.77 -5.61 19.00
N LEU A 74 -9.16 -6.58 18.29
CA LEU A 74 -7.86 -6.36 17.65
C LEU A 74 -7.93 -5.25 16.62
N HIS A 75 -8.98 -5.19 15.83
CA HIS A 75 -9.19 -4.09 14.86
C HIS A 75 -9.36 -2.76 15.57
N GLU A 76 -10.13 -2.69 16.64
CA GLU A 76 -10.29 -1.46 17.41
C GLU A 76 -8.99 -0.99 18.07
N GLN A 77 -8.22 -1.91 18.66
CA GLN A 77 -6.92 -1.59 19.27
C GLN A 77 -5.90 -1.15 18.20
N ALA A 78 -5.85 -1.85 17.08
CA ALA A 78 -4.96 -1.47 15.98
C ALA A 78 -5.29 -0.08 15.43
N HIS A 79 -6.56 0.29 15.40
CA HIS A 79 -7.00 1.63 15.03
C HIS A 79 -6.46 2.68 16.01
N LYS A 80 -6.68 2.48 17.31
CA LYS A 80 -6.18 3.38 18.37
C LYS A 80 -4.65 3.46 18.40
N GLU A 81 -3.98 2.32 18.33
CA GLU A 81 -2.51 2.23 18.29
C GLU A 81 -1.96 2.80 16.98
N GLY A 82 -2.66 2.60 15.86
CA GLY A 82 -2.29 3.09 14.55
C GLY A 82 -2.21 4.62 14.52
N TRP A 83 -3.23 5.32 15.01
CA TRP A 83 -3.21 6.78 15.13
C TRP A 83 -2.10 7.27 16.05
N SER A 84 -1.88 6.61 17.20
CA SER A 84 -0.79 6.97 18.12
C SER A 84 0.58 6.74 17.49
N LYS A 85 0.77 5.65 16.73
CA LYS A 85 2.02 5.38 16.00
C LYS A 85 2.20 6.34 14.84
N ALA A 86 1.17 6.60 14.06
CA ALA A 86 1.20 7.54 12.95
C ALA A 86 1.67 8.93 13.42
N SER A 87 1.11 9.42 14.53
CA SER A 87 1.54 10.68 15.13
C SER A 87 3.01 10.68 15.57
N LYS A 88 3.51 9.57 16.13
CA LYS A 88 4.92 9.47 16.56
C LYS A 88 5.90 9.30 15.40
N LEU A 89 5.46 8.70 14.31
CA LEU A 89 6.28 8.44 13.13
C LEU A 89 6.20 9.60 12.11
N GLN A 90 5.24 10.48 12.28
CA GLN A 90 5.07 11.66 11.45
C GLN A 90 6.38 12.48 11.39
N GLY A 91 6.84 12.78 10.19
CA GLY A 91 8.11 13.48 9.97
C GLY A 91 9.28 12.57 9.57
N ARG A 92 9.16 11.23 9.70
CA ARG A 92 10.13 10.34 9.07
C ARG A 92 9.94 10.36 7.55
N LYS A 93 11.05 10.38 6.82
CA LYS A 93 11.03 10.45 5.35
C LYS A 93 10.50 9.14 4.77
N THR A 94 9.55 9.26 3.87
CA THR A 94 8.95 8.16 3.12
C THR A 94 9.31 8.33 1.64
N LYS A 95 10.47 7.81 1.22
CA LYS A 95 10.96 7.89 -0.16
C LYS A 95 10.64 6.64 -0.97
N GLU A 96 10.53 5.50 -0.28
CA GLU A 96 10.13 4.25 -0.91
C GLU A 96 8.61 4.19 -1.03
N GLY A 97 8.09 3.18 -1.71
CA GLY A 97 6.67 3.00 -1.91
C GLY A 97 6.33 2.42 -3.28
N LEU A 98 5.09 2.63 -3.70
CA LEU A 98 4.56 2.15 -4.99
C LEU A 98 3.70 3.20 -5.68
N ILE A 99 3.78 3.17 -7.00
CA ILE A 99 2.74 3.68 -7.88
C ILE A 99 1.76 2.54 -8.12
N GLY A 100 0.49 2.77 -7.82
CA GLY A 100 -0.61 1.87 -8.16
C GLY A 100 -1.39 2.41 -9.35
N LEU A 101 -1.63 1.56 -10.34
CA LEU A 101 -2.41 1.87 -11.53
C LEU A 101 -3.64 0.97 -11.58
N LEU A 102 -4.80 1.58 -11.73
CA LEU A 102 -6.08 0.92 -11.98
C LEU A 102 -6.70 1.49 -13.26
N HIS A 103 -7.09 0.60 -14.17
CA HIS A 103 -7.71 0.97 -15.45
C HIS A 103 -9.01 0.20 -15.64
N ASP A 104 -10.09 0.90 -15.93
CA ASP A 104 -11.40 0.32 -16.20
C ASP A 104 -12.10 1.07 -17.35
N GLY A 105 -12.07 0.47 -18.53
CA GLY A 105 -12.69 1.02 -19.74
C GLY A 105 -12.11 2.36 -20.15
N ASN A 106 -12.87 3.41 -20.00
CA ASN A 106 -12.53 4.79 -20.38
C ASN A 106 -12.04 5.64 -19.19
N LEU A 107 -11.71 5.00 -18.07
CA LEU A 107 -11.23 5.65 -16.85
C LEU A 107 -9.98 4.97 -16.34
N ALA A 108 -8.96 5.73 -15.99
CA ALA A 108 -7.74 5.23 -15.38
C ALA A 108 -7.27 6.12 -14.23
N VAL A 109 -6.65 5.50 -13.25
CA VAL A 109 -6.17 6.14 -12.03
C VAL A 109 -4.73 5.74 -11.77
N LEU A 110 -3.90 6.72 -11.41
CA LEU A 110 -2.57 6.54 -10.81
C LEU A 110 -2.62 7.05 -9.37
N VAL A 111 -2.08 6.28 -8.44
CA VAL A 111 -1.91 6.71 -7.05
C VAL A 111 -0.47 6.49 -6.60
N GLU A 112 0.06 7.41 -5.81
CA GLU A 112 1.34 7.27 -5.15
C GLU A 112 1.16 7.11 -3.65
N VAL A 113 1.65 5.98 -3.13
CA VAL A 113 1.70 5.70 -1.69
C VAL A 113 3.13 5.40 -1.29
N ASN A 114 3.63 6.14 -0.31
CA ASN A 114 5.02 6.05 0.14
C ASN A 114 5.14 5.38 1.50
N CYS A 115 6.30 4.76 1.76
CA CYS A 115 6.74 4.15 3.02
C CYS A 115 8.22 4.41 3.27
N GLU A 116 8.75 3.96 4.42
CA GLU A 116 10.15 4.18 4.76
C GLU A 116 11.08 3.22 3.99
N THR A 117 10.67 1.95 3.79
CA THR A 117 11.52 0.90 3.20
C THR A 117 10.87 0.18 2.03
N ASP A 118 11.71 -0.36 1.13
CA ASP A 118 11.28 -1.22 0.03
C ASP A 118 10.72 -2.57 0.50
N PHE A 119 11.10 -3.04 1.69
CA PHE A 119 10.55 -4.25 2.30
C PHE A 119 9.05 -4.09 2.58
N VAL A 120 8.65 -2.92 3.11
CA VAL A 120 7.24 -2.61 3.34
C VAL A 120 6.51 -2.40 2.01
N ALA A 121 7.13 -1.78 1.01
CA ALA A 121 6.53 -1.63 -0.31
C ALA A 121 6.13 -2.99 -0.94
N ARG A 122 6.90 -4.05 -0.69
CA ARG A 122 6.62 -5.42 -1.16
C ARG A 122 5.62 -6.18 -0.29
N ASN A 123 5.24 -5.64 0.87
CA ASN A 123 4.31 -6.29 1.78
C ASN A 123 2.89 -6.25 1.23
N ILE A 124 2.19 -7.38 1.27
CA ILE A 124 0.82 -7.51 0.76
C ILE A 124 -0.16 -6.51 1.40
N LYS A 125 0.01 -6.19 2.69
CA LYS A 125 -0.84 -5.21 3.38
C LYS A 125 -0.62 -3.78 2.88
N PHE A 126 0.61 -3.45 2.50
CA PHE A 126 0.91 -2.18 1.86
C PHE A 126 0.30 -2.12 0.45
N GLN A 127 0.42 -3.17 -0.34
CA GLN A 127 -0.21 -3.28 -1.65
C GLN A 127 -1.75 -3.17 -1.55
N GLN A 128 -2.36 -3.76 -0.52
CA GLN A 128 -3.78 -3.60 -0.23
C GLN A 128 -4.16 -2.13 0.08
N LEU A 129 -3.32 -1.40 0.81
CA LEU A 129 -3.54 0.03 1.04
C LEU A 129 -3.48 0.83 -0.26
N VAL A 130 -2.49 0.54 -1.14
CA VAL A 130 -2.39 1.16 -2.48
C VAL A 130 -3.62 0.85 -3.32
N GLN A 131 -4.10 -0.40 -3.30
CA GLN A 131 -5.33 -0.80 -3.98
C GLN A 131 -6.54 -0.02 -3.44
N GLN A 132 -6.68 0.07 -2.13
CA GLN A 132 -7.79 0.81 -1.50
C GLN A 132 -7.78 2.28 -1.92
N ALA A 133 -6.60 2.92 -1.97
CA ALA A 133 -6.46 4.28 -2.45
C ALA A 133 -6.86 4.42 -3.92
N ALA A 134 -6.44 3.50 -4.78
CA ALA A 134 -6.80 3.51 -6.20
C ALA A 134 -8.31 3.28 -6.43
N VAL A 135 -8.90 2.31 -5.72
CA VAL A 135 -10.34 2.02 -5.82
C VAL A 135 -11.17 3.20 -5.32
N ALA A 136 -10.84 3.78 -4.17
CA ALA A 136 -11.55 4.96 -3.66
C ALA A 136 -11.45 6.15 -4.62
N THR A 137 -10.28 6.36 -5.24
CA THR A 137 -10.10 7.39 -6.27
C THR A 137 -10.95 7.09 -7.50
N MET A 138 -11.00 5.84 -7.96
CA MET A 138 -11.82 5.41 -9.09
C MET A 138 -13.32 5.63 -8.81
N GLU A 139 -13.81 5.25 -7.63
CA GLU A 139 -15.21 5.45 -7.21
C GLU A 139 -15.55 6.93 -7.12
N HIS A 140 -14.63 7.75 -6.61
CA HIS A 140 -14.78 9.21 -6.58
C HIS A 140 -14.91 9.79 -8.00
N CYS A 141 -14.11 9.32 -8.95
CA CYS A 141 -14.16 9.74 -10.33
C CYS A 141 -15.48 9.37 -10.98
N HIS A 142 -15.96 8.15 -10.81
CA HIS A 142 -17.26 7.71 -11.33
C HIS A 142 -18.39 8.61 -10.82
N SER A 143 -18.35 9.04 -9.56
CA SER A 143 -19.36 9.93 -8.99
C SER A 143 -19.35 11.33 -9.61
N LYS A 144 -18.18 11.82 -10.04
CA LYS A 144 -18.02 13.11 -10.71
C LYS A 144 -18.35 13.08 -12.20
N GLN A 145 -18.11 11.92 -12.85
CA GLN A 145 -18.31 11.75 -14.29
C GLN A 145 -19.77 11.57 -14.73
N ALA A 146 -20.69 11.31 -13.82
CA ALA A 146 -22.09 11.03 -14.16
C ALA A 146 -22.76 12.06 -15.10
N ASN A 147 -22.10 13.19 -15.39
CA ASN A 147 -22.61 14.28 -16.22
C ASN A 147 -21.68 14.77 -17.34
N THR A 148 -20.50 14.15 -17.57
CA THR A 148 -19.56 14.65 -18.58
C THR A 148 -19.14 13.54 -19.56
N ILE A 149 -19.36 13.81 -20.86
CA ILE A 149 -18.94 12.96 -21.99
C ILE A 149 -17.53 13.34 -22.47
N ASP A 150 -16.95 14.40 -21.89
CA ASP A 150 -15.71 15.02 -22.34
C ASP A 150 -14.47 14.48 -21.62
N TYR A 151 -13.30 14.72 -22.25
CA TYR A 151 -12.01 14.46 -21.63
C TYR A 151 -11.87 15.21 -20.30
N THR A 152 -11.50 14.49 -19.28
CA THR A 152 -11.23 15.06 -17.95
C THR A 152 -9.93 14.47 -17.39
N LYS A 153 -9.04 15.36 -16.93
CA LYS A 153 -7.87 15.04 -16.13
C LYS A 153 -7.95 15.80 -14.82
N SER A 154 -7.71 15.15 -13.71
CA SER A 154 -7.70 15.80 -12.40
C SER A 154 -6.70 15.14 -11.47
N PHE A 155 -6.20 15.94 -10.56
CA PHE A 155 -5.25 15.54 -9.53
C PHE A 155 -5.91 15.66 -8.17
N LEU A 156 -5.57 14.75 -7.26
CA LEU A 156 -5.99 14.76 -5.88
C LEU A 156 -4.76 14.77 -4.99
N MET A 157 -4.74 15.69 -4.06
CA MET A 157 -3.66 15.80 -3.08
C MET A 157 -3.95 14.93 -1.85
N ALA A 158 -2.94 14.72 -1.03
CA ALA A 158 -2.98 13.82 0.13
C ALA A 158 -4.21 14.02 1.03
N GLU A 159 -4.58 15.27 1.32
CA GLU A 159 -5.68 15.55 2.24
C GLU A 159 -7.05 15.21 1.63
N GLU A 160 -7.22 15.38 0.32
CA GLU A 160 -8.45 15.01 -0.38
C GLU A 160 -8.60 13.49 -0.42
N ILE A 161 -7.52 12.78 -0.79
CA ILE A 161 -7.53 11.31 -0.89
C ILE A 161 -7.81 10.67 0.46
N LYS A 162 -7.22 11.17 1.55
CA LYS A 162 -7.43 10.65 2.91
C LYS A 162 -8.89 10.68 3.35
N GLN A 163 -9.70 11.59 2.80
CA GLN A 163 -11.12 11.70 3.12
C GLN A 163 -12.00 10.75 2.31
N LEU A 164 -11.48 10.20 1.21
CA LEU A 164 -12.22 9.25 0.38
C LEU A 164 -12.51 7.97 1.17
N LYS A 165 -13.62 7.35 0.82
CA LYS A 165 -14.06 6.07 1.38
C LYS A 165 -14.19 5.06 0.26
N THR A 166 -13.89 3.81 0.54
CA THR A 166 -14.17 2.72 -0.39
C THR A 166 -15.53 2.10 -0.09
N SER A 167 -16.20 1.61 -1.12
CA SER A 167 -17.42 0.80 -0.98
C SER A 167 -17.20 -0.50 -0.19
N LEU A 168 -15.94 -0.94 -0.08
CA LEU A 168 -15.57 -2.22 0.54
C LEU A 168 -15.75 -2.22 2.07
N ASP A 169 -15.46 -1.11 2.77
CA ASP A 169 -15.56 -1.05 4.24
C ASP A 169 -16.13 0.27 4.78
N ASN A 170 -16.47 1.20 3.91
CA ASN A 170 -17.04 2.52 4.23
C ASN A 170 -16.20 3.37 5.21
N ARG A 171 -14.92 3.03 5.39
CA ARG A 171 -13.98 3.79 6.23
C ARG A 171 -13.21 4.79 5.38
N ALA A 172 -12.83 5.91 6.00
CA ALA A 172 -11.94 6.87 5.35
C ALA A 172 -10.55 6.26 5.11
N LEU A 173 -9.90 6.61 4.02
CA LEU A 173 -8.54 6.16 3.74
C LEU A 173 -7.53 6.62 4.81
N ALA A 174 -7.80 7.72 5.51
CA ALA A 174 -7.01 8.13 6.67
C ALA A 174 -6.99 7.05 7.77
N ASP A 175 -8.12 6.41 8.04
CA ASP A 175 -8.23 5.34 9.03
C ASP A 175 -7.49 4.07 8.57
N GLN A 176 -7.59 3.75 7.29
CA GLN A 176 -6.90 2.62 6.69
C GLN A 176 -5.38 2.82 6.69
N LEU A 177 -4.92 4.04 6.40
CA LEU A 177 -3.51 4.42 6.50
C LEU A 177 -3.00 4.26 7.95
N ALA A 178 -3.74 4.78 8.94
CA ALA A 178 -3.37 4.64 10.35
C ALA A 178 -3.30 3.16 10.77
N LEU A 179 -4.24 2.34 10.32
CA LEU A 179 -4.24 0.90 10.56
C LEU A 179 -3.02 0.20 9.92
N ALA A 180 -2.65 0.58 8.69
CA ALA A 180 -1.48 0.05 8.02
C ALA A 180 -0.18 0.42 8.75
N ILE A 181 -0.03 1.67 9.19
CA ILE A 181 1.09 2.15 10.02
C ILE A 181 1.15 1.36 11.35
N GLY A 182 0.00 1.15 11.99
CA GLY A 182 -0.10 0.34 13.21
C GLY A 182 0.39 -1.09 13.02
N ASN A 183 0.05 -1.70 11.89
CA ASN A 183 0.38 -3.09 11.55
C ASN A 183 1.84 -3.28 11.12
N LEU A 184 2.35 -2.40 10.26
CA LEU A 184 3.65 -2.53 9.63
C LEU A 184 4.77 -1.84 10.43
N GLY A 185 4.42 -0.84 11.25
CA GLY A 185 5.36 -0.19 12.16
C GLY A 185 6.28 0.85 11.50
N GLU A 186 6.02 1.21 10.24
CA GLU A 186 6.71 2.26 9.51
C GLU A 186 5.80 3.45 9.22
N ASN A 187 6.38 4.62 9.01
CA ASN A 187 5.66 5.77 8.48
C ASN A 187 5.23 5.52 7.04
N MET A 188 4.02 5.94 6.72
CA MET A 188 3.45 5.83 5.37
C MET A 188 2.67 7.08 5.03
N ALA A 189 2.58 7.40 3.75
CA ALA A 189 1.81 8.52 3.26
C ALA A 189 1.10 8.17 1.95
N ILE A 190 -0.19 8.45 1.85
CA ILE A 190 -0.88 8.55 0.56
C ILE A 190 -0.57 9.96 0.06
N ARG A 191 0.21 10.07 -0.99
CA ARG A 191 0.80 11.34 -1.39
C ARG A 191 -0.05 12.10 -2.39
N ARG A 192 -0.39 11.46 -3.49
CA ARG A 192 -1.14 12.06 -4.59
C ARG A 192 -1.83 11.00 -5.43
N ALA A 193 -2.82 11.41 -6.17
CA ALA A 193 -3.44 10.61 -7.22
C ALA A 193 -3.73 11.48 -8.44
N ALA A 194 -3.74 10.86 -9.60
CA ALA A 194 -4.25 11.44 -10.83
C ALA A 194 -5.29 10.50 -11.41
N TRP A 195 -6.30 11.05 -12.04
CA TRP A 195 -7.25 10.28 -12.81
C TRP A 195 -7.54 10.94 -14.15
N VAL A 196 -7.81 10.09 -15.11
CA VAL A 196 -8.11 10.48 -16.47
C VAL A 196 -9.35 9.75 -16.92
N ALA A 197 -10.28 10.48 -17.50
CA ALA A 197 -11.47 9.94 -18.14
C ALA A 197 -11.58 10.44 -19.58
N VAL A 198 -11.97 9.55 -20.48
CA VAL A 198 -12.00 9.85 -21.92
C VAL A 198 -13.34 9.50 -22.54
N PRO A 199 -13.75 10.20 -23.63
CA PRO A 199 -14.87 9.78 -24.48
C PRO A 199 -14.66 8.37 -25.05
N SER A 200 -15.74 7.75 -25.52
CA SER A 200 -15.72 6.36 -26.00
C SER A 200 -14.88 6.11 -27.26
N ASP A 201 -14.56 7.16 -28.01
CA ASP A 201 -13.74 7.12 -29.21
C ASP A 201 -12.24 7.41 -28.95
N TRP A 202 -11.89 7.70 -27.68
CA TRP A 202 -10.50 7.90 -27.25
C TRP A 202 -10.00 6.70 -26.45
N TYR A 203 -8.69 6.62 -26.28
CA TYR A 203 -8.03 5.50 -25.62
C TYR A 203 -7.12 5.97 -24.50
N ILE A 204 -6.99 5.16 -23.48
CA ILE A 204 -6.00 5.34 -22.42
C ILE A 204 -4.99 4.22 -22.50
N GLY A 205 -3.75 4.56 -22.88
CA GLY A 205 -2.61 3.67 -22.75
C GLY A 205 -2.06 3.70 -21.33
N THR A 206 -1.64 2.55 -20.85
CA THR A 206 -1.14 2.40 -19.48
C THR A 206 0.20 1.69 -19.47
N TYR A 207 1.10 2.13 -18.59
CA TYR A 207 2.38 1.46 -18.40
C TYR A 207 2.84 1.59 -16.95
N VAL A 208 3.40 0.52 -16.41
CA VAL A 208 4.04 0.49 -15.09
C VAL A 208 5.41 -0.14 -15.22
N HIS A 209 6.45 0.54 -14.74
CA HIS A 209 7.82 0.05 -14.72
C HIS A 209 8.24 -0.37 -13.30
N GLY A 210 9.12 -1.39 -13.23
CA GLY A 210 9.50 -2.00 -11.95
C GLY A 210 8.34 -2.77 -11.32
N GLN A 211 7.51 -3.42 -12.16
CA GLN A 211 6.29 -4.09 -11.76
C GLN A 211 6.56 -5.21 -10.75
N LEU A 212 5.78 -5.22 -9.69
CA LEU A 212 5.77 -6.32 -8.74
C LEU A 212 4.89 -7.47 -9.26
N PRO A 213 5.28 -8.73 -9.01
CA PRO A 213 4.42 -9.88 -9.32
C PRO A 213 3.06 -9.76 -8.64
N ALA A 214 1.99 -10.07 -9.38
CA ALA A 214 0.63 -10.13 -8.84
C ALA A 214 0.37 -11.50 -8.20
N ASP A 215 0.99 -11.77 -7.06
CA ASP A 215 0.87 -13.06 -6.37
C ASP A 215 -0.49 -13.28 -5.69
N ASN A 216 -1.32 -12.22 -5.61
CA ASN A 216 -2.61 -12.28 -4.96
C ASN A 216 -3.76 -12.05 -5.95
N PRO A 217 -4.67 -13.03 -6.12
CA PRO A 217 -5.82 -12.88 -7.01
C PRO A 217 -6.70 -11.66 -6.73
N SER A 218 -6.78 -11.21 -5.47
CA SER A 218 -7.55 -10.03 -5.10
C SER A 218 -6.97 -8.71 -5.63
N LEU A 219 -5.71 -8.72 -6.06
CA LEU A 219 -4.99 -7.59 -6.63
C LEU A 219 -4.86 -7.65 -8.16
N SER A 220 -5.49 -8.64 -8.81
CA SER A 220 -5.28 -8.98 -10.23
C SER A 220 -5.60 -7.86 -11.23
N LYS A 221 -6.46 -6.92 -10.85
CA LYS A 221 -6.79 -5.74 -11.69
C LYS A 221 -5.83 -4.56 -11.49
N MET A 222 -4.93 -4.63 -10.51
CA MET A 222 -3.98 -3.58 -10.18
C MET A 222 -2.62 -3.87 -10.80
N MET A 223 -1.95 -2.81 -11.24
CA MET A 223 -0.52 -2.83 -11.55
C MET A 223 0.22 -2.01 -10.51
N PHE A 224 1.31 -2.55 -9.98
CA PHE A 224 2.15 -1.90 -8.98
C PHE A 224 3.57 -1.81 -9.47
N GLY A 225 4.20 -0.66 -9.30
CA GLY A 225 5.61 -0.48 -9.67
C GLY A 225 6.21 0.80 -9.10
N LYS A 226 7.40 1.14 -9.60
CA LYS A 226 8.10 2.37 -9.18
C LYS A 226 7.75 3.58 -10.05
N TYR A 227 7.36 3.33 -11.29
CA TYR A 227 6.94 4.36 -12.24
C TYR A 227 5.61 3.97 -12.85
N GLY A 228 4.77 4.94 -13.14
CA GLY A 228 3.51 4.73 -13.85
C GLY A 228 3.25 5.84 -14.86
N ALA A 229 2.65 5.49 -15.98
CA ALA A 229 2.19 6.45 -16.98
C ALA A 229 0.79 6.11 -17.49
N LEU A 230 0.00 7.16 -17.68
CA LEU A 230 -1.23 7.17 -18.47
C LEU A 230 -0.98 8.03 -19.70
N VAL A 231 -1.41 7.58 -20.86
CA VAL A 231 -1.33 8.38 -22.10
C VAL A 231 -2.69 8.37 -22.78
N VAL A 232 -3.19 9.56 -23.10
CA VAL A 232 -4.48 9.76 -23.79
C VAL A 232 -4.22 9.97 -25.26
N TYR A 233 -4.85 9.15 -26.08
CA TYR A 233 -4.68 9.22 -27.53
C TYR A 233 -5.96 8.82 -28.25
N ARG A 234 -6.06 9.20 -29.54
CA ARG A 234 -7.15 8.83 -30.44
C ARG A 234 -6.61 8.37 -31.79
N ALA A 235 -7.31 7.43 -32.40
CA ALA A 235 -7.06 7.08 -33.79
C ALA A 235 -7.67 8.16 -34.69
N LEU A 236 -6.89 8.66 -35.66
CA LEU A 236 -7.36 9.63 -36.66
C LEU A 236 -8.13 8.96 -37.77
N GLU A 237 -7.79 7.71 -38.06
CA GLU A 237 -8.44 6.87 -39.05
C GLU A 237 -8.75 5.49 -38.45
N GLN A 238 -9.82 4.83 -38.89
CA GLN A 238 -10.12 3.45 -38.52
C GLN A 238 -9.16 2.48 -39.26
N ASN A 239 -7.89 2.47 -38.82
CA ASN A 239 -6.91 1.56 -39.37
C ASN A 239 -6.91 0.25 -38.55
N SER A 240 -7.59 -0.77 -39.06
CA SER A 240 -7.74 -2.08 -38.41
C SER A 240 -6.42 -2.87 -38.17
N LYS A 241 -5.29 -2.37 -38.73
CA LYS A 241 -3.97 -3.04 -38.62
C LYS A 241 -3.19 -2.64 -37.36
N ILE A 242 -3.61 -1.59 -36.65
CA ILE A 242 -2.88 -1.07 -35.50
C ILE A 242 -3.43 -1.69 -34.21
N ASN A 243 -2.53 -2.32 -33.44
CA ASN A 243 -2.84 -2.78 -32.08
C ASN A 243 -2.77 -1.58 -31.13
N LEU A 244 -3.91 -0.87 -30.94
CA LEU A 244 -4.01 0.33 -30.11
C LEU A 244 -3.58 0.07 -28.65
N PRO A 245 -3.96 -1.01 -27.97
CA PRO A 245 -3.46 -1.30 -26.61
C PRO A 245 -1.94 -1.41 -26.54
N GLU A 246 -1.31 -2.10 -27.49
CA GLU A 246 0.15 -2.22 -27.53
C GLU A 246 0.85 -0.87 -27.87
N LEU A 247 0.27 -0.09 -28.75
CA LEU A 247 0.74 1.28 -29.03
C LEU A 247 0.69 2.15 -27.77
N GLY A 248 -0.43 2.13 -27.03
CA GLY A 248 -0.56 2.84 -25.75
C GLY A 248 0.47 2.40 -24.72
N ARG A 249 0.75 1.09 -24.63
CA ARG A 249 1.81 0.55 -23.78
C ARG A 249 3.19 1.06 -24.15
N ARG A 250 3.54 1.08 -25.45
CA ARG A 250 4.81 1.59 -25.98
C ARG A 250 5.00 3.09 -25.72
N LEU A 251 3.94 3.88 -25.88
CA LEU A 251 3.94 5.31 -25.54
C LEU A 251 4.14 5.53 -24.04
N GLY A 252 3.43 4.77 -23.19
CA GLY A 252 3.63 4.81 -21.75
C GLY A 252 5.06 4.43 -21.33
N GLN A 253 5.67 3.46 -22.00
CA GLN A 253 7.07 3.10 -21.81
C GLN A 253 8.03 4.25 -22.19
N HIS A 254 7.76 4.92 -23.30
CA HIS A 254 8.51 6.11 -23.71
C HIS A 254 8.40 7.24 -22.68
N ILE A 255 7.18 7.55 -22.21
CA ILE A 255 6.93 8.59 -21.20
C ILE A 255 7.70 8.32 -19.90
N VAL A 256 7.73 7.06 -19.44
CA VAL A 256 8.50 6.68 -18.25
C VAL A 256 10.01 6.81 -18.50
N GLY A 257 10.50 6.39 -19.66
CA GLY A 257 11.93 6.35 -19.96
C GLY A 257 12.53 7.70 -20.34
N MET A 258 11.81 8.52 -21.11
CA MET A 258 12.30 9.78 -21.67
C MET A 258 11.82 11.02 -20.92
N MET A 259 10.92 10.85 -19.95
CA MET A 259 10.45 11.89 -19.01
C MET A 259 10.05 13.22 -19.69
N PRO A 260 9.19 13.21 -20.72
CA PRO A 260 8.74 14.46 -21.32
C PRO A 260 7.96 15.31 -20.31
N LEU A 261 8.03 16.64 -20.46
CA LEU A 261 7.27 17.58 -19.64
C LEU A 261 5.96 18.03 -20.31
N SER A 262 5.88 17.92 -21.64
CA SER A 262 4.69 18.28 -22.41
C SER A 262 4.56 17.40 -23.65
N VAL A 263 3.37 17.39 -24.24
CA VAL A 263 3.14 16.67 -25.50
C VAL A 263 3.91 17.33 -26.65
N GLY A 264 3.91 18.65 -26.73
CA GLY A 264 4.50 19.40 -27.85
C GLY A 264 3.56 19.47 -29.06
N SER A 265 4.10 19.91 -30.20
CA SER A 265 3.41 20.02 -31.48
C SER A 265 4.06 19.14 -32.54
N MET A 266 3.26 18.71 -33.53
CA MET A 266 3.81 18.02 -34.73
C MET A 266 4.74 18.88 -35.57
N ASP A 267 4.67 20.21 -35.42
CA ASP A 267 5.52 21.17 -36.09
C ASP A 267 6.82 21.47 -35.33
N ASP A 268 7.00 20.93 -34.13
CA ASP A 268 8.25 21.08 -33.38
C ASP A 268 9.39 20.35 -34.12
N PRO A 269 10.56 21.00 -34.26
CA PRO A 269 11.69 20.33 -34.88
C PRO A 269 12.16 19.13 -34.05
N PRO A 270 12.71 18.08 -34.69
CA PRO A 270 13.30 16.95 -33.94
C PRO A 270 14.35 17.45 -32.97
N GLY A 271 14.18 17.00 -31.69
CA GLY A 271 15.11 17.30 -30.62
C GLY A 271 16.13 16.19 -30.39
N ASP A 272 17.04 16.43 -29.46
CA ASP A 272 18.01 15.45 -28.96
C ASP A 272 17.51 14.78 -27.65
N ASP A 273 18.43 14.10 -26.98
CA ASP A 273 18.11 13.39 -25.71
C ASP A 273 17.71 14.34 -24.55
N SER A 274 17.94 15.64 -24.70
CA SER A 274 17.53 16.66 -23.71
C SER A 274 16.16 17.29 -24.00
N GLU A 275 15.54 16.93 -25.13
CA GLU A 275 14.22 17.44 -25.50
C GLU A 275 13.15 17.06 -24.50
N THR A 276 12.28 17.99 -24.12
CA THR A 276 11.21 17.81 -23.13
C THR A 276 9.81 17.70 -23.74
N LYS A 277 9.67 18.02 -25.04
CA LYS A 277 8.42 17.87 -25.78
C LYS A 277 8.33 16.47 -26.36
N MET A 278 7.39 15.68 -25.91
CA MET A 278 7.24 14.26 -26.25
C MET A 278 7.30 13.99 -27.75
N LEU A 279 6.57 14.78 -28.58
CA LEU A 279 6.48 14.55 -30.01
C LEU A 279 7.80 14.79 -30.74
N ALA A 280 8.66 15.69 -30.24
CA ALA A 280 9.97 16.01 -30.79
C ALA A 280 11.09 15.07 -30.28
N GLN A 281 10.86 14.29 -29.21
CA GLN A 281 11.85 13.36 -28.69
C GLN A 281 12.12 12.20 -29.65
N PRO A 282 13.36 11.66 -29.71
CA PRO A 282 13.64 10.37 -30.32
C PRO A 282 12.80 9.29 -29.67
N PHE A 283 12.14 8.44 -30.46
CA PHE A 283 11.27 7.42 -29.89
C PHE A 283 12.11 6.32 -29.20
N LEU A 284 11.90 6.09 -27.91
CA LEU A 284 12.68 5.16 -27.07
C LEU A 284 12.83 3.77 -27.69
N LEU A 285 11.81 3.28 -28.40
CA LEU A 285 11.79 1.92 -28.98
C LEU A 285 12.22 1.88 -30.46
N ASP A 286 12.45 3.04 -31.07
CA ASP A 286 12.94 3.22 -32.44
C ASP A 286 13.59 4.58 -32.56
N SER A 287 14.85 4.69 -32.17
CA SER A 287 15.61 5.96 -32.15
C SER A 287 15.85 6.58 -33.55
N GLY A 288 15.53 5.88 -34.62
CA GLY A 288 15.59 6.40 -35.98
C GLY A 288 14.45 7.35 -36.34
N THR A 289 13.41 7.44 -35.48
CA THR A 289 12.25 8.31 -35.70
C THR A 289 11.90 9.08 -34.42
N THR A 290 11.26 10.25 -34.58
CA THR A 290 10.65 10.93 -33.43
C THR A 290 9.32 10.30 -33.09
N VAL A 291 8.84 10.55 -31.84
CA VAL A 291 7.49 10.13 -31.44
C VAL A 291 6.42 10.67 -32.39
N GLY A 292 6.54 11.96 -32.80
CA GLY A 292 5.61 12.56 -33.75
C GLY A 292 5.57 11.85 -35.10
N GLN A 293 6.75 11.53 -35.69
CA GLN A 293 6.82 10.77 -36.93
C GLN A 293 6.22 9.35 -36.77
N PHE A 294 6.52 8.65 -35.67
CA PHE A 294 5.96 7.35 -35.39
C PHE A 294 4.42 7.39 -35.29
N LEU A 295 3.86 8.40 -34.61
CA LEU A 295 2.43 8.59 -34.47
C LEU A 295 1.76 8.94 -35.80
N GLN A 296 2.38 9.78 -36.61
CA GLN A 296 1.89 10.13 -37.97
C GLN A 296 1.78 8.87 -38.84
N MET A 297 2.81 8.03 -38.88
CA MET A 297 2.78 6.76 -39.60
C MET A 297 1.72 5.78 -39.06
N SER A 298 1.43 5.89 -37.78
CA SER A 298 0.41 5.08 -37.10
C SER A 298 -1.01 5.64 -37.22
N GLY A 299 -1.23 6.83 -37.80
CA GLY A 299 -2.55 7.47 -37.87
C GLY A 299 -3.17 7.73 -36.47
N VAL A 300 -2.35 8.08 -35.49
CA VAL A 300 -2.75 8.29 -34.09
C VAL A 300 -2.28 9.66 -33.62
N SER A 301 -3.07 10.30 -32.78
CA SER A 301 -2.72 11.57 -32.12
C SER A 301 -2.71 11.38 -30.61
N VAL A 302 -1.63 11.76 -29.96
CA VAL A 302 -1.55 11.89 -28.49
C VAL A 302 -2.10 13.23 -28.08
N LEU A 303 -2.90 13.24 -27.03
CA LEU A 303 -3.60 14.42 -26.55
C LEU A 303 -3.04 14.90 -25.21
N ASP A 304 -2.72 13.97 -24.33
CA ASP A 304 -2.19 14.28 -23.00
C ASP A 304 -1.56 13.04 -22.35
N PHE A 305 -0.85 13.23 -21.25
CA PHE A 305 -0.32 12.15 -20.45
C PHE A 305 -0.18 12.55 -18.97
N VAL A 306 -0.02 11.54 -18.13
CA VAL A 306 0.37 11.67 -16.72
C VAL A 306 1.53 10.71 -16.46
N ARG A 307 2.56 11.16 -15.78
CA ARG A 307 3.70 10.35 -15.33
C ARG A 307 3.89 10.55 -13.84
N TYR A 308 4.05 9.44 -13.12
CA TYR A 308 4.47 9.44 -11.72
C TYR A 308 5.70 8.56 -11.52
N GLU A 309 6.62 9.06 -10.71
CA GLU A 309 7.74 8.33 -10.15
C GLU A 309 7.59 8.28 -8.64
N CYS A 310 7.74 7.09 -8.05
CA CYS A 310 7.60 6.91 -6.63
C CYS A 310 8.74 7.61 -5.87
N GLY A 311 8.39 8.53 -4.97
CA GLY A 311 9.35 9.25 -4.13
C GLY A 311 10.02 10.45 -4.79
N GLU A 312 9.65 10.83 -6.03
CA GLU A 312 10.18 12.03 -6.67
C GLU A 312 9.86 13.30 -5.86
N ALA A 313 10.71 14.32 -6.00
CA ALA A 313 10.44 15.61 -5.35
C ALA A 313 9.14 16.20 -5.90
N ALA A 314 8.33 16.85 -5.05
CA ALA A 314 7.17 17.58 -5.55
C ALA A 314 7.67 18.71 -6.45
N GLU A 315 7.26 18.73 -7.71
CA GLU A 315 7.48 19.89 -8.54
C GLU A 315 6.67 21.06 -7.98
N VAL A 316 7.34 22.21 -7.83
CA VAL A 316 6.70 23.46 -7.42
C VAL A 316 5.92 23.98 -8.64
N GLY A 317 4.76 23.36 -8.93
CA GLY A 317 3.98 23.66 -10.13
C GLY A 317 2.64 22.95 -10.24
N GLU A 318 2.34 21.95 -9.40
CA GLU A 318 1.02 21.29 -9.37
C GLU A 318 -0.03 22.09 -8.54
N THR A 319 0.07 23.42 -8.52
CA THR A 319 -1.05 24.27 -8.12
C THR A 319 -1.81 24.63 -9.38
N VAL A 320 -3.03 24.13 -9.47
CA VAL A 320 -4.10 24.36 -10.43
C VAL A 320 -4.15 25.77 -10.98
#